data_0e4b64f6a15a8c31cc3a308f32ddb1d0
#
_entry.id   0e4b64f6a15a8c31cc3a308f32ddb1d0
#
_cell.length_a   1.000
_cell.length_b   1.000
_cell.length_c   1.000
_cell.angle_alpha   90.00
_cell.angle_beta   90.00
_cell.angle_gamma   90.00
#
_symmetry.space_group_name_H-M   'P 1'
#
loop_
_entity.id
_entity.type
_entity.pdbx_description
1 polymer ?
#
loop_
_entity_poly.entity_id
_entity_poly.type
_entity_poly.pdbx_seq_one_letter_code
_entity_poly.pdbx_strand_id
1 'polypeptide(L)'
;MNLILICLGGAFGALSRFYISNLFPKSDTLEIPLGILIVNIMGCFLLGLFYNLMDSSLEKILTPFLFIGFLGAFTTFSAFSKESLELLVNGQFMGALIYVSLSIFSCLGATWFGIFLTKT
;
A
#
# COMPACT_ATOMS: atom_id res chain seq x y z
N MET A 1 -2.56 21.62 -10.67
CA MET A 1 -3.06 20.53 -9.82
C MET A 1 -3.46 21.09 -8.46
N ASN A 2 -4.50 20.57 -7.84
CA ASN A 2 -5.01 21.11 -6.58
C ASN A 2 -4.20 20.58 -5.38
N LEU A 3 -3.32 21.42 -4.85
CA LEU A 3 -2.44 21.06 -3.73
C LEU A 3 -3.22 20.79 -2.43
N ILE A 4 -4.35 21.45 -2.23
CA ILE A 4 -5.19 21.23 -1.05
C ILE A 4 -5.75 19.80 -1.05
N LEU A 5 -6.20 19.32 -2.20
CA LEU A 5 -6.68 17.94 -2.33
C LEU A 5 -5.58 16.92 -2.06
N ILE A 6 -4.36 17.19 -2.50
CA ILE A 6 -3.19 16.33 -2.20
C ILE A 6 -2.95 16.29 -0.69
N CYS A 7 -2.95 17.46 -0.03
CA CYS A 7 -2.73 17.54 1.41
C CYS A 7 -3.80 16.80 2.19
N LEU A 8 -5.07 16.99 1.84
CA LEU A 8 -6.18 16.30 2.50
C LEU A 8 -6.11 14.79 2.28
N GLY A 9 -5.91 14.37 1.05
CA GLY A 9 -5.73 12.95 0.72
C GLY A 9 -4.55 12.35 1.48
N GLY A 10 -3.42 13.05 1.50
CA GLY A 10 -2.23 12.63 2.23
C GLY A 10 -2.45 12.48 3.73
N ALA A 11 -3.16 13.43 4.35
CA ALA A 11 -3.50 13.37 5.76
C ALA A 11 -4.36 12.13 6.07
N PHE A 12 -5.43 11.90 5.30
CA PHE A 12 -6.27 10.72 5.47
C PHE A 12 -5.53 9.43 5.18
N GLY A 13 -4.69 9.41 4.15
CA GLY A 13 -3.89 8.22 3.80
C GLY A 13 -2.92 7.85 4.90
N ALA A 14 -2.19 8.82 5.43
CA ALA A 14 -1.22 8.59 6.51
C ALA A 14 -1.90 8.11 7.79
N LEU A 15 -3.04 8.73 8.17
CA LEU A 15 -3.81 8.31 9.34
C LEU A 15 -4.37 6.88 9.16
N SER A 16 -4.93 6.59 8.01
CA SER A 16 -5.47 5.25 7.70
C SER A 16 -4.37 4.20 7.78
N ARG A 17 -3.19 4.48 7.21
CA ARG A 17 -2.04 3.58 7.32
C ARG A 17 -1.66 3.33 8.77
N PHE A 18 -1.56 4.39 9.58
CA PHE A 18 -1.20 4.28 10.98
C PHE A 18 -2.17 3.36 11.73
N TYR A 19 -3.46 3.61 11.61
CA TYR A 19 -4.47 2.81 12.32
C TYR A 19 -4.55 1.38 11.83
N ILE A 20 -4.61 1.16 10.52
CA ILE A 20 -4.76 -0.19 9.96
C ILE A 20 -3.51 -1.03 10.22
N SER A 21 -2.31 -0.47 10.03
CA SER A 21 -1.08 -1.23 10.25
C SER A 21 -0.93 -1.68 11.71
N ASN A 22 -1.45 -0.92 12.66
CA ASN A 22 -1.39 -1.26 14.08
C ASN A 22 -2.44 -2.29 14.52
N LEU A 23 -3.41 -2.63 13.66
CA LEU A 23 -4.39 -3.68 13.95
C LEU A 23 -3.80 -5.09 13.81
N PHE A 24 -2.70 -5.24 13.10
CA PHE A 24 -2.13 -6.53 12.75
C PHE A 24 -0.76 -6.71 13.40
N PRO A 25 -0.61 -7.70 14.31
CA PRO A 25 0.69 -8.00 14.92
C PRO A 25 1.61 -8.72 13.93
N LYS A 26 2.89 -8.81 14.31
CA LYS A 26 3.84 -9.62 13.56
C LYS A 26 3.46 -11.10 13.64
N SER A 27 3.82 -11.86 12.61
CA SER A 27 3.69 -13.31 12.61
C SER A 27 4.56 -13.94 13.71
N ASP A 28 3.99 -14.85 14.49
CA ASP A 28 4.67 -15.45 15.66
C ASP A 28 5.92 -16.26 15.28
N THR A 29 5.88 -16.94 14.13
CA THR A 29 6.95 -17.87 13.73
C THR A 29 8.10 -17.16 13.00
N LEU A 30 7.78 -16.27 12.06
CA LEU A 30 8.76 -15.65 11.16
C LEU A 30 8.94 -14.16 11.42
N GLU A 31 8.22 -13.62 12.39
CA GLU A 31 8.22 -12.19 12.76
C GLU A 31 7.90 -11.24 11.60
N ILE A 32 7.16 -11.74 10.60
CA ILE A 32 6.78 -10.96 9.42
C ILE A 32 5.84 -9.83 9.85
N PRO A 33 6.14 -8.57 9.45
CA PRO A 33 5.30 -7.41 9.80
C PRO A 33 4.05 -7.37 8.94
N LEU A 34 2.97 -7.98 9.43
CA LEU A 34 1.72 -8.12 8.68
C LEU A 34 1.00 -6.79 8.44
N GLY A 35 1.16 -5.81 9.34
CA GLY A 35 0.46 -4.52 9.23
C GLY A 35 0.78 -3.78 7.94
N ILE A 36 2.07 -3.58 7.65
CA ILE A 36 2.51 -2.89 6.43
C ILE A 36 2.22 -3.74 5.18
N LEU A 37 2.38 -5.05 5.28
CA LEU A 37 2.05 -5.95 4.17
C LEU A 37 0.58 -5.78 3.74
N ILE A 38 -0.34 -5.83 4.70
CA ILE A 38 -1.78 -5.69 4.45
C ILE A 38 -2.12 -4.31 3.90
N VAL A 39 -1.56 -3.26 4.49
CA VAL A 39 -1.76 -1.88 4.03
C VAL A 39 -1.33 -1.73 2.57
N ASN A 40 -0.15 -2.22 2.22
CA ASN A 40 0.36 -2.13 0.86
C ASN A 40 -0.49 -2.95 -0.13
N ILE A 41 -0.93 -4.14 0.24
CA ILE A 41 -1.84 -4.96 -0.59
C ILE A 41 -3.16 -4.22 -0.81
N MET A 42 -3.77 -3.68 0.25
CA MET A 42 -5.02 -2.93 0.17
C MET A 42 -4.88 -1.70 -0.74
N GLY A 43 -3.80 -0.95 -0.55
CA GLY A 43 -3.54 0.25 -1.36
C GLY A 43 -3.33 -0.10 -2.84
N CYS A 44 -2.58 -1.15 -3.12
CA CYS A 44 -2.37 -1.63 -4.49
C CYS A 44 -3.67 -2.10 -5.14
N PHE A 45 -4.51 -2.80 -4.39
CA PHE A 45 -5.82 -3.21 -4.88
C PHE A 45 -6.72 -2.00 -5.20
N LEU A 46 -6.76 -1.01 -4.29
CA LEU A 46 -7.52 0.22 -4.52
C LEU A 46 -7.00 0.99 -5.73
N LEU A 47 -5.67 1.08 -5.88
CA LEU A 47 -5.07 1.68 -7.07
C LEU A 47 -5.58 1.02 -8.34
N GLY A 48 -5.58 -0.32 -8.36
CA GLY A 48 -6.09 -1.09 -9.50
C GLY A 48 -7.57 -0.84 -9.76
N LEU A 49 -8.40 -0.83 -8.72
CA LEU A 49 -9.84 -0.59 -8.85
C LEU A 49 -10.15 0.78 -9.48
N PHE A 50 -9.42 1.81 -9.08
CA PHE A 50 -9.68 3.17 -9.55
C PHE A 50 -8.86 3.54 -10.79
N TYR A 51 -7.97 2.65 -11.25
CA TYR A 51 -7.09 2.92 -12.39
C TYR A 51 -7.86 3.35 -13.65
N ASN A 52 -8.92 2.63 -13.98
CA ASN A 52 -9.71 2.93 -15.18
C ASN A 52 -10.55 4.21 -15.07
N LEU A 53 -10.65 4.80 -13.88
CA LEU A 53 -11.34 6.06 -13.66
C LEU A 53 -10.45 7.28 -13.86
N MET A 54 -9.15 7.08 -14.10
CA MET A 54 -8.20 8.18 -14.31
C MET A 54 -8.53 9.02 -15.54
N ASP A 55 -9.16 8.41 -16.56
CA ASP A 55 -9.58 9.11 -17.78
C ASP A 55 -11.05 9.57 -17.74
N SER A 56 -11.64 9.61 -16.57
CA SER A 56 -13.04 10.01 -16.40
C SER A 56 -13.18 11.50 -16.10
N SER A 57 -14.42 11.99 -16.07
CA SER A 57 -14.72 13.38 -15.68
C SER A 57 -14.28 13.71 -14.26
N LEU A 58 -14.04 12.69 -13.44
CA LEU A 58 -13.62 12.82 -12.04
C LEU A 58 -12.09 12.92 -11.88
N GLU A 59 -11.33 12.82 -12.98
CA GLU A 59 -9.86 12.85 -12.95
C GLU A 59 -9.30 14.03 -12.12
N LYS A 60 -9.87 15.20 -12.29
CA LYS A 60 -9.41 16.43 -11.61
C LYS A 60 -9.47 16.34 -10.08
N ILE A 61 -10.32 15.49 -9.55
CA ILE A 61 -10.46 15.25 -8.10
C ILE A 61 -9.75 13.96 -7.70
N LEU A 62 -9.94 12.89 -8.47
CA LEU A 62 -9.39 11.58 -8.15
C LEU A 62 -7.86 11.57 -8.18
N THR A 63 -7.25 12.21 -9.17
CA THR A 63 -5.78 12.22 -9.27
C THR A 63 -5.12 12.88 -8.06
N PRO A 64 -5.41 14.16 -7.72
CA PRO A 64 -4.74 14.77 -6.59
C PRO A 64 -5.15 14.19 -5.24
N PHE A 65 -6.43 13.94 -5.02
CA PHE A 65 -6.90 13.46 -3.71
C PHE A 65 -6.59 11.98 -3.50
N LEU A 66 -7.02 11.12 -4.40
CA LEU A 66 -6.94 9.67 -4.21
C LEU A 66 -5.57 9.11 -4.59
N PHE A 67 -5.12 9.34 -5.82
CA PHE A 67 -3.88 8.69 -6.29
C PHE A 67 -2.62 9.31 -5.68
N ILE A 68 -2.46 10.61 -5.75
CA ILE A 68 -1.26 11.27 -5.24
C ILE A 68 -1.32 11.41 -3.72
N GLY A 69 -2.42 11.94 -3.20
CA GLY A 69 -2.57 12.19 -1.77
C GLY A 69 -2.80 10.92 -0.97
N PHE A 70 -3.98 10.32 -1.08
CA PHE A 70 -4.37 9.21 -0.22
C PHE A 70 -3.51 7.97 -0.44
N LEU A 71 -3.49 7.43 -1.64
CA LEU A 71 -2.73 6.20 -1.92
C LEU A 71 -1.24 6.42 -1.81
N GLY A 72 -0.74 7.60 -2.19
CA GLY A 72 0.67 7.96 -2.03
C GLY A 72 1.12 7.97 -0.57
N ALA A 73 0.27 8.36 0.37
CA ALA A 73 0.57 8.35 1.79
C ALA A 73 0.15 7.05 2.49
N PHE A 74 -0.84 6.36 1.97
CA PHE A 74 -1.34 5.10 2.53
C PHE A 74 -0.35 3.96 2.30
N THR A 75 0.11 3.75 1.06
CA THR A 75 1.13 2.75 0.75
C THR A 75 2.52 3.28 1.07
N THR A 76 3.45 2.38 1.43
CA THR A 76 4.78 2.82 1.83
C THR A 76 5.87 1.81 1.48
N PHE A 77 6.81 2.24 0.65
CA PHE A 77 8.01 1.46 0.36
C PHE A 77 9.06 1.63 1.48
N SER A 78 9.12 2.81 2.11
CA SER A 78 10.10 3.07 3.17
C SER A 78 9.92 2.19 4.40
N ALA A 79 8.67 1.99 4.84
CA ALA A 79 8.39 1.07 5.95
C ALA A 79 8.72 -0.38 5.56
N PHE A 80 8.37 -0.80 4.35
CA PHE A 80 8.74 -2.11 3.80
C PHE A 80 10.26 -2.31 3.81
N SER A 81 11.03 -1.32 3.36
CA SER A 81 12.50 -1.39 3.32
C SER A 81 13.08 -1.51 4.72
N LYS A 82 12.62 -0.68 5.64
CA LYS A 82 13.05 -0.71 7.04
C LYS A 82 12.79 -2.09 7.67
N GLU A 83 11.57 -2.58 7.55
CA GLU A 83 11.17 -3.86 8.15
C GLU A 83 11.89 -5.05 7.53
N SER A 84 12.15 -5.01 6.23
CA SER A 84 12.93 -6.06 5.55
C SER A 84 14.36 -6.13 6.08
N LEU A 85 14.99 -4.96 6.26
CA LEU A 85 16.34 -4.90 6.82
C LEU A 85 16.38 -5.28 8.30
N GLU A 86 15.36 -4.91 9.08
CA GLU A 86 15.24 -5.33 10.48
C GLU A 86 15.20 -6.85 10.60
N LEU A 87 14.45 -7.54 9.74
CA LEU A 87 14.41 -9.00 9.72
C LEU A 87 15.79 -9.59 9.41
N LEU A 88 16.52 -9.02 8.46
CA LEU A 88 17.88 -9.48 8.13
C LEU A 88 18.86 -9.26 9.29
N VAL A 89 18.84 -8.08 9.89
CA VAL A 89 19.73 -7.72 11.00
C VAL A 89 19.47 -8.62 12.22
N ASN A 90 18.22 -9.00 12.45
CA ASN A 90 17.84 -9.88 13.56
C ASN A 90 18.04 -11.37 13.26
N GLY A 91 18.65 -11.71 12.12
CA GLY A 91 18.90 -13.10 11.75
C GLY A 91 17.70 -13.85 11.19
N GLN A 92 16.59 -13.16 10.92
CA GLN A 92 15.37 -13.76 10.36
C GLN A 92 15.43 -13.79 8.83
N PHE A 93 16.39 -14.53 8.28
CA PHE A 93 16.64 -14.57 6.83
C PHE A 93 15.45 -15.12 6.04
N MET A 94 14.84 -16.20 6.55
CA MET A 94 13.68 -16.80 5.90
C MET A 94 12.47 -15.86 5.98
N GLY A 95 12.27 -15.21 7.12
CA GLY A 95 11.22 -14.20 7.28
C GLY A 95 11.39 -13.04 6.31
N ALA A 96 12.62 -12.54 6.15
CA ALA A 96 12.92 -11.46 5.20
C ALA A 96 12.64 -11.90 3.76
N LEU A 97 13.09 -13.08 3.36
CA LEU A 97 12.85 -13.61 2.02
C LEU A 97 11.36 -13.76 1.72
N ILE A 98 10.61 -14.32 2.64
CA ILE A 98 9.16 -14.50 2.51
C ILE A 98 8.46 -13.13 2.48
N TYR A 99 8.81 -12.20 3.38
CA TYR A 99 8.21 -10.89 3.44
C TYR A 99 8.41 -10.09 2.15
N VAL A 100 9.64 -10.05 1.64
CA VAL A 100 9.97 -9.34 0.40
C VAL A 100 9.25 -9.95 -0.79
N SER A 101 9.33 -11.28 -0.95
CA SER A 101 8.68 -11.98 -2.06
C SER A 101 7.16 -11.84 -2.01
N LEU A 102 6.58 -12.05 -0.83
CA LEU A 102 5.13 -11.95 -0.63
C LEU A 102 4.64 -10.52 -0.89
N SER A 103 5.37 -9.51 -0.43
CA SER A 103 5.02 -8.10 -0.66
C SER A 103 5.01 -7.78 -2.16
N ILE A 104 6.06 -8.13 -2.89
CA ILE A 104 6.18 -7.82 -4.31
C ILE A 104 5.07 -8.51 -5.11
N PHE A 105 4.93 -9.82 -4.97
CA PHE A 105 3.98 -10.58 -5.77
C PHE A 105 2.52 -10.27 -5.38
N SER A 106 2.23 -10.14 -4.09
CA SER A 106 0.87 -9.82 -3.64
C SER A 106 0.44 -8.42 -4.07
N CYS A 107 1.33 -7.43 -3.98
CA CYS A 107 1.01 -6.06 -4.38
C CYS A 107 0.82 -5.94 -5.89
N LEU A 108 1.69 -6.54 -6.69
CA LEU A 108 1.52 -6.57 -8.15
C LEU A 108 0.24 -7.31 -8.53
N GLY A 109 -0.01 -8.45 -7.91
CA GLY A 109 -1.21 -9.24 -8.13
C GLY A 109 -2.48 -8.49 -7.74
N ALA A 110 -2.46 -7.79 -6.61
CA ALA A 110 -3.59 -6.99 -6.14
C ALA A 110 -3.93 -5.85 -7.10
N THR A 111 -2.91 -5.15 -7.59
CA THR A 111 -3.09 -4.09 -8.60
C THR A 111 -3.69 -4.66 -9.89
N TRP A 112 -3.11 -5.75 -10.38
CA TRP A 112 -3.61 -6.42 -11.58
C TRP A 112 -5.07 -6.86 -11.41
N PHE A 113 -5.39 -7.47 -10.27
CA PHE A 113 -6.75 -7.95 -9.97
C PHE A 113 -7.74 -6.79 -9.91
N GLY A 114 -7.35 -5.68 -9.28
CA GLY A 114 -8.19 -4.48 -9.23
C GLY A 114 -8.50 -3.93 -10.64
N ILE A 115 -7.48 -3.84 -11.49
CA ILE A 115 -7.65 -3.41 -12.88
C ILE A 115 -8.57 -4.38 -13.64
N PHE A 116 -8.34 -5.68 -13.43
CA PHE A 116 -9.14 -6.72 -14.10
C PHE A 116 -10.63 -6.63 -13.75
N LEU A 117 -10.94 -6.39 -12.47
CA LEU A 117 -12.34 -6.27 -12.02
C LEU A 117 -13.09 -5.10 -12.66
N THR A 118 -12.38 -4.04 -13.01
CA THR A 118 -12.99 -2.82 -13.55
C THR A 118 -12.78 -2.68 -15.06
N LYS A 119 -12.13 -3.64 -15.67
CA LYS A 119 -11.93 -3.67 -17.12
C LYS A 119 -13.23 -4.05 -17.81
N THR A 120 -13.75 -3.14 -18.62
CA THR A 120 -14.99 -3.35 -19.40
C THR A 120 -14.70 -3.33 -20.88
#